data_667fe31d9ef9a483a853d9b5f9e0ff2c
#
_entry.id   667fe31d9ef9a483a853d9b5f9e0ff2c
#
_cell.length_a   1.000
_cell.length_b   1.000
_cell.length_c   1.000
_cell.angle_alpha   90.00
_cell.angle_beta   90.00
_cell.angle_gamma   90.00
#
_symmetry.space_group_name_H-M   'P 1'
#
loop_
_entity.id
_entity.type
_entity.pdbx_description
1 polymer ?
#
loop_
_entity_poly.entity_id
_entity_poly.type
_entity_poly.pdbx_seq_one_letter_code
_entity_poly.pdbx_strand_id
1 'polypeptide(L)' 'TPREREIAALLVEGKTSKIIARDTGLSPRTVEMHRAKLMRKFSAATSSELVHKLVGVSR' A
#
# COMPACT_ATOMS: atom_id res chain seq x y z
N THR A 1 0.88 -11.51 2.09
CA THR A 1 1.39 -12.09 0.85
C THR A 1 2.56 -11.27 0.31
N PRO A 2 3.43 -11.88 -0.52
CA PRO A 2 4.56 -11.14 -1.11
C PRO A 2 4.11 -9.91 -1.89
N ARG A 3 3.01 -10.00 -2.60
CA ARG A 3 2.49 -8.87 -3.38
C ARG A 3 2.02 -7.72 -2.48
N GLU A 4 1.38 -8.05 -1.35
CA GLU A 4 0.96 -7.02 -0.40
C GLU A 4 2.16 -6.31 0.21
N ARG A 5 3.23 -7.04 0.53
CA ARG A 5 4.46 -6.45 1.05
C ARG A 5 5.09 -5.50 0.05
N GLU A 6 5.11 -5.89 -1.21
CA GLU A 6 5.65 -5.06 -2.28
C GLU A 6 4.89 -3.74 -2.39
N ILE A 7 3.57 -3.83 -2.37
CA ILE A 7 2.73 -2.64 -2.45
C ILE A 7 2.88 -1.79 -1.19
N ALA A 8 2.95 -2.41 -0.02
CA ALA A 8 3.15 -1.69 1.23
C ALA A 8 4.47 -0.90 1.22
N ALA A 9 5.55 -1.51 0.72
CA ALA A 9 6.84 -0.85 0.63
C ALA A 9 6.77 0.38 -0.28
N LEU A 10 6.08 0.27 -1.41
CA LEU A 10 5.94 1.38 -2.34
C LEU A 10 5.07 2.50 -1.76
N LEU A 11 4.05 2.14 -0.98
CA LEU A 11 3.22 3.13 -0.28
C LEU A 11 4.04 3.92 0.74
N VAL A 12 4.91 3.23 1.46
CA VAL A 12 5.80 3.88 2.45
C VAL A 12 6.73 4.87 1.76
N GLU A 13 7.13 4.58 0.52
CA GLU A 13 7.97 5.49 -0.27
C GLU A 13 7.19 6.70 -0.78
N GLY A 14 5.88 6.76 -0.55
CA GLY A 14 5.05 7.88 -0.97
C GLY A 14 4.54 7.80 -2.40
N LYS A 15 4.63 6.64 -3.03
CA LYS A 15 4.18 6.48 -4.41
C LYS A 15 2.66 6.40 -4.50
N THR A 16 2.13 6.96 -5.59
CA THR A 16 0.68 6.92 -5.85
C THR A 16 0.28 5.54 -6.39
N SER A 17 -1.02 5.23 -6.35
CA SER A 17 -1.53 3.99 -6.90
C SER A 17 -1.17 3.81 -8.38
N LYS A 18 -1.18 4.91 -9.14
CA LYS A 18 -0.82 4.88 -10.55
C LYS A 18 0.64 4.46 -10.74
N ILE A 19 1.54 5.03 -9.94
CA ILE A 19 2.96 4.71 -10.02
C ILE A 19 3.21 3.28 -9.55
N ILE A 20 2.55 2.87 -8.47
CA ILE A 20 2.66 1.51 -7.95
C ILE A 20 2.19 0.51 -9.01
N ALA A 21 1.09 0.80 -9.69
CA ALA A 21 0.57 -0.07 -10.75
C ALA A 21 1.60 -0.24 -11.86
N ARG A 22 2.22 0.86 -12.27
CA ARG A 22 3.25 0.83 -13.30
C ARG A 22 4.46 0.00 -12.86
N ASP A 23 4.93 0.21 -11.62
CA ASP A 23 6.11 -0.46 -11.11
C ASP A 23 5.91 -1.95 -10.87
N THR A 24 4.68 -2.35 -10.53
CA THR A 24 4.37 -3.75 -10.23
C THR A 24 3.77 -4.52 -11.39
N GLY A 25 3.40 -3.82 -12.48
CA GLY A 25 2.73 -4.45 -13.61
C GLY A 25 1.27 -4.75 -13.35
N LEU A 26 0.70 -4.20 -12.28
CA LEU A 26 -0.72 -4.37 -11.96
C LEU A 26 -1.53 -3.20 -12.49
N SER A 27 -2.87 -3.37 -12.55
CA SER A 27 -3.73 -2.26 -12.89
C SER A 27 -3.92 -1.36 -11.66
N PRO A 28 -4.21 -0.07 -11.86
CA PRO A 28 -4.49 0.82 -10.72
C PRO A 28 -5.62 0.32 -9.83
N ARG A 29 -6.62 -0.32 -10.44
CA ARG A 29 -7.74 -0.89 -9.70
C ARG A 29 -7.27 -2.00 -8.75
N THR A 30 -6.39 -2.87 -9.23
CA THR A 30 -5.84 -3.95 -8.41
C THR A 30 -5.01 -3.38 -7.26
N VAL A 31 -4.23 -2.33 -7.52
CA VAL A 31 -3.46 -1.65 -6.48
C VAL A 31 -4.40 -1.07 -5.42
N GLU A 32 -5.50 -0.45 -5.84
CA GLU A 32 -6.49 0.09 -4.90
C GLU A 32 -7.10 -1.02 -4.03
N MET A 33 -7.35 -2.20 -4.61
CA MET A 33 -7.85 -3.35 -3.86
C MET A 33 -6.86 -3.77 -2.77
N HIS A 34 -5.58 -3.84 -3.11
CA HIS A 34 -4.54 -4.19 -2.14
C HIS A 34 -4.43 -3.13 -1.04
N ARG A 35 -4.53 -1.85 -1.41
CA ARG A 35 -4.53 -0.76 -0.43
C ARG A 35 -5.70 -0.89 0.53
N ALA A 36 -6.88 -1.17 0.01
CA ALA A 36 -8.07 -1.33 0.84
C ALA A 36 -7.90 -2.48 1.84
N LYS A 37 -7.31 -3.59 1.40
CA LYS A 37 -7.03 -4.72 2.27
C LYS A 37 -6.05 -4.34 3.37
N LEU A 38 -4.99 -3.62 3.01
CA LEU A 38 -4.00 -3.16 3.99
C LEU A 38 -4.62 -2.19 5.00
N MET A 39 -5.45 -1.27 4.52
CA MET A 39 -6.11 -0.32 5.41
C MET A 39 -7.00 -1.05 6.42
N ARG A 40 -7.71 -2.07 5.97
CA ARG A 40 -8.53 -2.88 6.85
C ARG A 40 -7.68 -3.66 7.85
N LYS A 41 -6.61 -4.27 7.36
CA LYS A 41 -5.71 -5.08 8.20
C LYS A 41 -5.06 -4.26 9.30
N PHE A 42 -4.67 -3.02 9.01
CA PHE A 42 -4.03 -2.14 9.97
C PHE A 42 -4.99 -1.16 10.65
N SER A 43 -6.30 -1.31 10.39
CA SER A 43 -7.33 -0.42 10.95
C SER A 43 -7.05 1.05 10.65
N ALA A 44 -6.58 1.33 9.44
CA ALA A 44 -6.29 2.69 9.01
C ALA A 44 -7.52 3.28 8.31
N ALA A 45 -7.87 4.50 8.65
CA ALA A 45 -9.01 5.21 8.05
C ALA A 45 -8.61 5.97 6.80
N THR A 46 -7.32 6.32 6.67
CA THR A 46 -6.82 7.09 5.53
C THR A 46 -5.51 6.49 5.04
N SER A 47 -5.11 6.86 3.81
CA SER A 47 -3.84 6.43 3.26
C SER A 47 -2.66 6.94 4.10
N SER A 48 -2.74 8.16 4.60
CA SER A 48 -1.70 8.75 5.45
C SER A 48 -1.53 7.94 6.74
N GLU A 49 -2.65 7.57 7.35
CA GLU A 49 -2.64 6.75 8.55
C GLU A 49 -2.04 5.37 8.26
N LEU A 50 -2.39 4.78 7.12
CA LEU A 50 -1.84 3.49 6.72
C LEU A 50 -0.33 3.56 6.58
N VAL A 51 0.19 4.57 5.88
CA VAL A 51 1.64 4.74 5.70
C VAL A 51 2.33 4.89 7.04
N HIS A 52 1.75 5.67 7.93
CA HIS A 52 2.30 5.87 9.28
C HIS A 52 2.42 4.55 10.04
N LYS A 53 1.36 3.72 9.97
CA LYS A 53 1.37 2.42 10.63
C LYS A 53 2.34 1.44 10.00
N LEU A 54 2.47 1.47 8.67
CA LEU A 54 3.42 0.61 7.96
C LEU A 54 4.86 0.95 8.33
N VAL A 55 5.18 2.23 8.46
CA VAL A 55 6.51 2.67 8.88
C VAL A 55 6.80 2.15 10.29
N GLY A 56 5.82 2.21 11.18
CA GLY A 56 5.96 1.69 12.53
C GLY A 56 6.24 0.20 12.57
N VAL A 57 5.59 -0.56 11.69
CA VAL A 57 5.79 -2.01 11.60
C VAL A 57 7.16 -2.35 11.02
N SER A 58 7.65 -1.51 10.10
CA SER A 58 8.93 -1.76 9.42
C SER A 58 10.15 -1.47 10.28
N ARG A 59 9.97 -0.86 11.42
CA ARG A 59 11.06 -0.61 12.36
C ARG A 59 11.34 -1.84 13.23
#